data_69065f3b6f013a5e92d3ab09d6d10028
#
_entry.id   69065f3b6f013a5e92d3ab09d6d10028
#
_cell.length_a   1.000
_cell.length_b   1.000
_cell.length_c   1.000
_cell.angle_alpha   90.00
_cell.angle_beta   90.00
_cell.angle_gamma   90.00
#
_symmetry.space_group_name_H-M   'P 1'
#
loop_
_entity.id
_entity.type
_entity.pdbx_description
1 polymer ?
#
loop_
_entity_poly.entity_id
_entity_poly.type
_entity_poly.pdbx_seq_one_letter_code
_entity_poly.pdbx_strand_id
1 'polypeptide(L)'
;MLSSLKNGNLALAFAVEIAMLAGFAVAGWASTPILWLRIVLTIALPGIAILMWAVWAAPKAKKRRLKPGPLLVFKIIIFGFATLAWWLAGMGLIAAIFGVLAAINLLGIVAFRQY
;
A
#
# COMPACT_ATOMS: atom_id res chain seq x y z
N MET A 1 -20.09 -14.14 -12.61
CA MET A 1 -18.62 -14.23 -12.79
C MET A 1 -17.93 -12.88 -12.66
N LEU A 2 -18.38 -11.84 -13.39
CA LEU A 2 -17.75 -10.51 -13.32
C LEU A 2 -17.82 -9.92 -11.91
N SER A 3 -18.94 -10.05 -11.20
CA SER A 3 -19.07 -9.57 -9.83
C SER A 3 -18.12 -10.30 -8.87
N SER A 4 -17.86 -11.59 -9.09
CA SER A 4 -16.90 -12.36 -8.30
C SER A 4 -15.47 -11.85 -8.53
N LEU A 5 -15.12 -11.50 -9.76
CA LEU A 5 -13.81 -10.94 -10.08
C LEU A 5 -13.64 -9.55 -9.45
N LYS A 6 -14.68 -8.71 -9.51
CA LYS A 6 -14.66 -7.39 -8.87
C LYS A 6 -14.50 -7.50 -7.36
N ASN A 7 -15.26 -8.39 -6.71
CA ASN A 7 -15.16 -8.62 -5.27
C ASN A 7 -13.80 -9.21 -4.89
N GLY A 8 -13.27 -10.11 -5.71
CA GLY A 8 -11.93 -10.66 -5.51
C GLY A 8 -10.86 -9.58 -5.56
N ASN A 9 -10.98 -8.62 -6.50
CA ASN A 9 -10.04 -7.52 -6.58
C ASN A 9 -10.15 -6.56 -5.38
N LEU A 10 -11.35 -6.34 -4.86
CA LEU A 10 -11.53 -5.53 -3.65
C LEU A 10 -10.91 -6.21 -2.44
N ALA A 11 -11.06 -7.54 -2.32
CA ALA A 11 -10.41 -8.31 -1.27
C ALA A 11 -8.89 -8.28 -1.41
N LEU A 12 -8.38 -8.38 -2.64
CA LEU A 12 -6.96 -8.28 -2.92
C LEU A 12 -6.43 -6.88 -2.56
N ALA A 13 -7.18 -5.83 -2.87
CA ALA A 13 -6.82 -4.46 -2.50
C ALA A 13 -6.63 -4.34 -0.98
N PHE A 14 -7.55 -4.88 -0.21
CA PHE A 14 -7.46 -4.86 1.25
C PHE A 14 -6.21 -5.60 1.74
N ALA A 15 -5.96 -6.80 1.21
CA ALA A 15 -4.79 -7.59 1.58
C ALA A 15 -3.48 -6.87 1.22
N VAL A 16 -3.42 -6.27 0.04
CA VAL A 16 -2.24 -5.50 -0.41
C VAL A 16 -2.01 -4.28 0.50
N GLU A 17 -3.07 -3.59 0.87
CA GLU A 17 -2.96 -2.41 1.75
C GLU A 17 -2.44 -2.80 3.13
N ILE A 18 -2.91 -3.90 3.71
CA ILE A 18 -2.39 -4.40 4.99
C ILE A 18 -0.93 -4.82 4.86
N ALA A 19 -0.56 -5.53 3.79
CA ALA A 19 0.81 -5.94 3.55
C ALA A 19 1.73 -4.73 3.34
N MET A 20 1.23 -3.66 2.72
CA MET A 20 1.93 -2.39 2.56
C MET A 20 2.27 -1.80 3.93
N LEU A 21 1.30 -1.72 4.83
CA LEU A 21 1.51 -1.18 6.17
C LEU A 21 2.52 -2.03 6.95
N ALA A 22 2.42 -3.35 6.84
CA ALA A 22 3.39 -4.26 7.45
C ALA A 22 4.80 -4.03 6.89
N GLY A 23 4.93 -3.81 5.59
CA GLY A 23 6.21 -3.51 4.95
C GLY A 23 6.85 -2.24 5.49
N PHE A 24 6.06 -1.17 5.62
CA PHE A 24 6.55 0.08 6.20
C PHE A 24 6.98 -0.10 7.66
N ALA A 25 6.22 -0.87 8.45
CA ALA A 25 6.57 -1.14 9.84
C ALA A 25 7.88 -1.93 9.94
N VAL A 26 8.04 -2.99 9.15
CA VAL A 26 9.26 -3.80 9.15
C VAL A 26 10.46 -2.98 8.66
N ALA A 27 10.28 -2.16 7.63
CA ALA A 27 11.35 -1.27 7.15
C ALA A 27 11.76 -0.26 8.23
N GLY A 28 10.79 0.29 8.97
CA GLY A 28 11.07 1.17 10.09
C GLY A 28 11.91 0.49 11.15
N TRP A 29 11.54 -0.75 11.51
CA TRP A 29 12.30 -1.54 12.48
C TRP A 29 13.71 -1.84 11.99
N ALA A 30 13.88 -2.16 10.71
CA ALA A 30 15.17 -2.55 10.13
C ALA A 30 16.09 -1.38 9.77
N SER A 31 15.60 -0.13 9.80
CA SER A 31 16.30 1.03 9.25
C SER A 31 17.44 1.55 10.12
N THR A 32 17.45 1.22 11.42
CA THR A 32 18.43 1.76 12.36
C THR A 32 18.69 0.76 13.49
N PRO A 33 19.90 0.74 14.09
CA PRO A 33 20.18 -0.07 15.28
C PRO A 33 19.70 0.58 16.59
N ILE A 34 19.31 1.85 16.56
CA ILE A 34 18.91 2.60 17.76
C ILE A 34 17.49 2.19 18.18
N LEU A 35 17.34 1.56 19.36
CA LEU A 35 16.07 0.94 19.76
C LEU A 35 14.90 1.92 19.78
N TRP A 36 15.04 3.09 20.42
CA TRP A 36 13.94 4.04 20.51
C TRP A 36 13.49 4.52 19.11
N LEU A 37 14.46 4.70 18.21
CA LEU A 37 14.18 5.13 16.84
C LEU A 37 13.51 4.03 16.02
N ARG A 38 13.91 2.76 16.24
CA ARG A 38 13.22 1.61 15.63
C ARG A 38 11.75 1.59 15.99
N ILE A 39 11.45 1.79 17.28
CA ILE A 39 10.06 1.79 17.78
C ILE A 39 9.28 2.95 17.13
N VAL A 40 9.86 4.15 17.11
CA VAL A 40 9.22 5.33 16.51
C VAL A 40 8.94 5.08 15.03
N LEU A 41 9.92 4.61 14.25
CA LEU A 41 9.76 4.41 12.82
C LEU A 41 8.81 3.26 12.49
N THR A 42 8.78 2.21 13.31
CA THR A 42 7.83 1.09 13.14
C THR A 42 6.38 1.57 13.20
N ILE A 43 6.12 2.61 13.99
CA ILE A 43 4.78 3.20 14.14
C ILE A 43 4.58 4.34 13.14
N ALA A 44 5.59 5.21 12.98
CA ALA A 44 5.46 6.44 12.19
C ALA A 44 5.31 6.17 10.69
N LEU A 45 6.06 5.22 10.13
CA LEU A 45 6.01 4.98 8.68
C LEU A 45 4.63 4.46 8.23
N PRO A 46 4.06 3.40 8.84
CA PRO A 46 2.69 3.03 8.49
C PRO A 46 1.67 4.10 8.89
N GLY A 47 1.91 4.84 9.97
CA GLY A 47 1.03 5.94 10.39
C GLY A 47 0.93 7.04 9.34
N ILE A 48 2.06 7.44 8.75
CA ILE A 48 2.09 8.42 7.66
C ILE A 48 1.33 7.89 6.45
N ALA A 49 1.52 6.63 6.09
CA ALA A 49 0.80 6.01 4.97
C ALA A 49 -0.71 6.02 5.21
N ILE A 50 -1.15 5.71 6.43
CA ILE A 50 -2.57 5.75 6.80
C ILE A 50 -3.13 7.16 6.68
N LEU A 51 -2.40 8.18 7.14
CA LEU A 51 -2.82 9.57 7.02
C LEU A 51 -2.97 10.01 5.57
N MET A 52 -2.00 9.67 4.72
CA MET A 52 -2.06 9.98 3.29
C MET A 52 -3.26 9.30 2.64
N TRP A 53 -3.50 8.04 2.95
CA TRP A 53 -4.65 7.30 2.45
C TRP A 53 -5.96 7.95 2.91
N ALA A 54 -6.05 8.31 4.20
CA ALA A 54 -7.25 8.89 4.76
C ALA A 54 -7.60 10.23 4.11
N VAL A 55 -6.60 11.01 3.70
CA VAL A 55 -6.81 12.33 3.09
C VAL A 55 -7.14 12.20 1.59
N TRP A 56 -6.45 11.32 0.86
CA TRP A 56 -6.48 11.32 -0.60
C TRP A 56 -7.17 10.13 -1.24
N ALA A 57 -7.29 9.01 -0.56
CA ALA A 57 -7.77 7.76 -1.16
C ALA A 57 -9.03 7.20 -0.51
N ALA A 58 -9.28 7.51 0.77
CA ALA A 58 -10.44 6.96 1.46
C ALA A 58 -11.74 7.46 0.84
N PRO A 59 -12.76 6.58 0.65
CA PRO A 59 -14.05 7.01 0.14
C PRO A 59 -14.69 8.15 0.97
N LYS A 60 -14.44 8.17 2.27
CA LYS A 60 -14.98 9.19 3.18
C LYS A 60 -14.26 10.54 3.09
N ALA A 61 -13.16 10.63 2.34
CA ALA A 61 -12.41 11.89 2.19
C ALA A 61 -13.17 12.93 1.36
N LYS A 62 -14.10 12.51 0.53
CA LYS A 62 -14.99 13.36 -0.28
C LYS A 62 -14.20 14.35 -1.16
N LYS A 63 -14.25 15.67 -0.81
CA LYS A 63 -13.61 16.72 -1.61
C LYS A 63 -12.08 16.60 -1.68
N ARG A 64 -11.44 16.01 -0.68
CA ARG A 64 -9.99 15.84 -0.64
C ARG A 64 -9.53 14.58 -1.37
N ARG A 65 -10.45 13.67 -1.65
CA ARG A 65 -10.14 12.43 -2.37
C ARG A 65 -9.67 12.75 -3.77
N LEU A 66 -8.58 12.11 -4.17
CA LEU A 66 -8.04 12.31 -5.52
C LEU A 66 -9.01 11.81 -6.58
N LYS A 67 -9.02 12.47 -7.74
CA LYS A 67 -9.73 12.02 -8.92
C LYS A 67 -9.12 10.70 -9.42
N PRO A 68 -9.83 9.92 -10.27
CA PRO A 68 -9.34 8.58 -10.68
C PRO A 68 -7.91 8.53 -11.20
N GLY A 69 -7.52 9.43 -12.09
CA GLY A 69 -6.16 9.45 -12.63
C GLY A 69 -5.09 9.69 -11.55
N PRO A 70 -5.13 10.82 -10.82
CA PRO A 70 -4.21 11.08 -9.71
C PRO A 70 -4.27 10.02 -8.61
N LEU A 71 -5.44 9.45 -8.34
CA LEU A 71 -5.60 8.39 -7.35
C LEU A 71 -4.82 7.14 -7.75
N LEU A 72 -4.89 6.76 -9.02
CA LEU A 72 -4.13 5.63 -9.54
C LEU A 72 -2.63 5.87 -9.42
N VAL A 73 -2.17 7.07 -9.76
CA VAL A 73 -0.76 7.46 -9.62
C VAL A 73 -0.33 7.39 -8.15
N PHE A 74 -1.16 7.89 -7.25
CA PHE A 74 -0.88 7.81 -5.81
C PHE A 74 -0.70 6.36 -5.36
N LYS A 75 -1.59 5.46 -5.78
CA LYS A 75 -1.51 4.04 -5.42
C LYS A 75 -0.26 3.38 -6.01
N ILE A 76 0.09 3.69 -7.26
CA ILE A 76 1.31 3.18 -7.88
C ILE A 76 2.53 3.59 -7.08
N ILE A 77 2.61 4.86 -6.70
CA ILE A 77 3.75 5.41 -5.96
C ILE A 77 3.84 4.76 -4.57
N ILE A 78 2.74 4.71 -3.83
CA ILE A 78 2.78 4.20 -2.45
C ILE A 78 3.04 2.69 -2.42
N PHE A 79 2.51 1.94 -3.37
CA PHE A 79 2.79 0.50 -3.49
C PHE A 79 4.22 0.26 -3.95
N GLY A 80 4.78 1.14 -4.80
CA GLY A 80 6.18 1.11 -5.17
C GLY A 80 7.10 1.32 -3.97
N PHE A 81 6.80 2.29 -3.13
CA PHE A 81 7.53 2.52 -1.88
C PHE A 81 7.41 1.32 -0.93
N ALA A 82 6.24 0.69 -0.85
CA ALA A 82 6.06 -0.49 0.00
C ALA A 82 6.88 -1.68 -0.51
N THR A 83 6.94 -1.87 -1.83
CA THR A 83 7.79 -2.88 -2.45
C THR A 83 9.26 -2.64 -2.08
N LEU A 84 9.70 -1.39 -2.20
CA LEU A 84 11.05 -1.00 -1.81
C LEU A 84 11.29 -1.21 -0.31
N ALA A 85 10.31 -0.90 0.53
CA ALA A 85 10.41 -1.10 1.97
C ALA A 85 10.66 -2.57 2.32
N TRP A 86 9.89 -3.48 1.72
CA TRP A 86 10.11 -4.92 1.91
C TRP A 86 11.48 -5.36 1.42
N TRP A 87 11.92 -4.83 0.28
CA TRP A 87 13.24 -5.12 -0.27
C TRP A 87 14.35 -4.66 0.67
N LEU A 88 14.29 -3.40 1.13
CA LEU A 88 15.30 -2.83 2.02
C LEU A 88 15.31 -3.49 3.40
N ALA A 89 14.19 -4.09 3.81
CA ALA A 89 14.12 -4.86 5.06
C ALA A 89 14.79 -6.23 4.94
N GLY A 90 15.37 -6.58 3.79
CA GLY A 90 16.02 -7.85 3.56
C GLY A 90 15.07 -8.97 3.18
N MET A 91 13.83 -8.64 2.82
CA MET A 91 12.78 -9.60 2.47
C MET A 91 12.47 -9.54 0.97
N GLY A 92 13.49 -9.82 0.13
CA GLY A 92 13.37 -9.70 -1.32
C GLY A 92 12.27 -10.57 -1.93
N LEU A 93 12.07 -11.79 -1.42
CA LEU A 93 11.00 -12.67 -1.91
C LEU A 93 9.63 -12.08 -1.60
N ILE A 94 9.43 -11.57 -0.38
CA ILE A 94 8.17 -10.93 0.01
C ILE A 94 7.95 -9.67 -0.82
N ALA A 95 9.01 -8.89 -1.07
CA ALA A 95 8.93 -7.71 -1.91
C ALA A 95 8.46 -8.06 -3.33
N ALA A 96 8.99 -9.13 -3.91
CA ALA A 96 8.60 -9.59 -5.25
C ALA A 96 7.13 -10.04 -5.27
N ILE A 97 6.71 -10.83 -4.30
CA ILE A 97 5.32 -11.31 -4.18
C ILE A 97 4.38 -10.11 -4.00
N PHE A 98 4.70 -9.20 -3.10
CA PHE A 98 3.92 -8.00 -2.86
C PHE A 98 3.79 -7.16 -4.13
N GLY A 99 4.90 -6.92 -4.82
CA GLY A 99 4.91 -6.12 -6.05
C GLY A 99 4.03 -6.72 -7.14
N VAL A 100 4.07 -8.04 -7.31
CA VAL A 100 3.23 -8.73 -8.29
C VAL A 100 1.75 -8.62 -7.92
N LEU A 101 1.41 -8.87 -6.64
CA LEU A 101 0.02 -8.78 -6.18
C LEU A 101 -0.51 -7.35 -6.28
N ALA A 102 0.32 -6.35 -5.95
CA ALA A 102 -0.05 -4.95 -6.10
C ALA A 102 -0.29 -4.59 -7.56
N ALA A 103 0.55 -5.07 -8.48
CA ALA A 103 0.37 -4.84 -9.92
C ALA A 103 -0.94 -5.45 -10.42
N ILE A 104 -1.25 -6.69 -9.99
CA ILE A 104 -2.51 -7.35 -10.34
C ILE A 104 -3.69 -6.54 -9.82
N ASN A 105 -3.62 -6.07 -8.58
CA ASN A 105 -4.68 -5.25 -7.99
C ASN A 105 -4.88 -3.94 -8.77
N LEU A 106 -3.80 -3.26 -9.14
CA LEU A 106 -3.88 -2.01 -9.89
C LEU A 106 -4.47 -2.23 -11.28
N LEU A 107 -4.10 -3.32 -11.95
CA LEU A 107 -4.71 -3.69 -13.23
C LEU A 107 -6.21 -3.94 -13.08
N GLY A 108 -6.62 -4.61 -11.99
CA GLY A 108 -8.03 -4.83 -11.69
C GLY A 108 -8.78 -3.52 -11.42
N ILE A 109 -8.16 -2.58 -10.73
CA ILE A 109 -8.75 -1.26 -10.48
C ILE A 109 -9.05 -0.56 -11.80
N VAL A 110 -8.10 -0.56 -12.73
CA VAL A 110 -8.28 0.05 -14.05
C VAL A 110 -9.34 -0.69 -14.85
N ALA A 111 -9.27 -2.03 -14.91
CA ALA A 111 -10.17 -2.86 -15.69
C ALA A 111 -11.62 -2.75 -15.22
N PHE A 112 -11.84 -2.71 -13.91
CA PHE A 112 -13.17 -2.69 -13.29
C PHE A 112 -13.60 -1.31 -12.83
N ARG A 113 -12.79 -0.28 -13.06
CA ARG A 113 -13.06 1.11 -12.65
C ARG A 113 -13.38 1.22 -11.15
N GLN A 114 -12.56 0.60 -10.33
CA GLN A 114 -12.73 0.55 -8.87
C GLN A 114 -11.92 1.66 -8.16
N TYR A 115 -11.94 2.83 -8.73
CA TYR A 115 -11.26 4.01 -8.18
C TYR A 115 -11.90 4.50 -6.89
#